data_948776e75b1a566c16cd0f13a5d18090
#
_entry.id   948776e75b1a566c16cd0f13a5d18090
#
_cell.length_a   1.000
_cell.length_b   1.000
_cell.length_c   1.000
_cell.angle_alpha   90.00
_cell.angle_beta   90.00
_cell.angle_gamma   90.00
#
_symmetry.space_group_name_H-M   'P 1'
#
loop_
_entity.id
_entity.type
_entity.pdbx_description
1 polymer ?
#
loop_
_entity_poly.entity_id
_entity_poly.type
_entity_poly.pdbx_seq_one_letter_code
_entity_poly.pdbx_strand_id
1 'polypeptide(L)'
;MTNEEHNTALYQKMFAEQESFRDWLKGQPPEEILNHAYEYTIREDILLSLEYHDLSDAQTNALMESPSPLADVFRDFEKLETNHMETVWDCLENRADAILEDQRRALRETPLYTQSGTYAYEHGELEQYRASNEANMACKKAIEGAIRDHYSGYCLDGKAAVAEVVNTFGQERTMYILANTVRQEDWDDRFSRSNRDWAKTIPVHKNLDAWGEDRNVYLIVNSHPGLTDLFVSAFREECCQKQEKSVKPSVLDKLQKQSARNSPKISANKKEMSR
;
A
#
# COMPACT_ATOMS: atom_id res chain seq x y z
N MET A 1 9.06 14.96 -12.76
CA MET A 1 8.94 16.20 -11.98
C MET A 1 9.76 16.01 -10.71
N THR A 2 10.43 17.04 -10.26
CA THR A 2 11.14 17.05 -8.97
C THR A 2 10.13 17.24 -7.83
N ASN A 3 10.52 16.96 -6.58
CA ASN A 3 9.67 17.22 -5.40
C ASN A 3 9.25 18.70 -5.32
N GLU A 4 10.16 19.61 -5.62
CA GLU A 4 9.88 21.06 -5.67
C GLU A 4 8.83 21.41 -6.73
N GLU A 5 8.88 20.80 -7.92
CA GLU A 5 7.87 20.99 -8.98
C GLU A 5 6.49 20.46 -8.54
N HIS A 6 6.44 19.35 -7.81
CA HIS A 6 5.20 18.79 -7.27
C HIS A 6 4.60 19.72 -6.20
N ASN A 7 5.40 20.17 -5.23
CA ASN A 7 4.95 21.12 -4.19
C ASN A 7 4.48 22.43 -4.79
N THR A 8 5.21 22.96 -5.79
CA THR A 8 4.80 24.15 -6.54
C THR A 8 3.44 23.95 -7.24
N ALA A 9 3.23 22.81 -7.88
CA ALA A 9 1.96 22.52 -8.55
C ALA A 9 0.79 22.40 -7.55
N LEU A 10 1.01 21.78 -6.39
CA LEU A 10 0.01 21.73 -5.31
C LEU A 10 -0.33 23.11 -4.79
N TYR A 11 0.69 23.93 -4.49
CA TYR A 11 0.50 25.31 -4.05
C TYR A 11 -0.34 26.11 -5.06
N GLN A 12 0.01 26.03 -6.35
CA GLN A 12 -0.74 26.74 -7.41
C GLN A 12 -2.20 26.28 -7.47
N LYS A 13 -2.47 24.99 -7.32
CA LYS A 13 -3.83 24.45 -7.29
C LYS A 13 -4.62 24.99 -6.10
N MET A 14 -4.06 24.92 -4.90
CA MET A 14 -4.69 25.42 -3.67
C MET A 14 -4.85 26.95 -3.71
N PHE A 15 -3.88 27.67 -4.26
CA PHE A 15 -3.97 29.12 -4.45
C PHE A 15 -5.11 29.48 -5.40
N ALA A 16 -5.26 28.78 -6.52
CA ALA A 16 -6.39 29.02 -7.44
C ALA A 16 -7.75 28.73 -6.78
N GLU A 17 -7.82 27.73 -5.89
CA GLU A 17 -9.01 27.46 -5.08
C GLU A 17 -9.32 28.59 -4.11
N GLN A 18 -8.30 29.14 -3.45
CA GLN A 18 -8.44 30.30 -2.56
C GLN A 18 -8.90 31.55 -3.32
N GLU A 19 -8.33 31.84 -4.50
CA GLU A 19 -8.76 32.95 -5.34
C GLU A 19 -10.22 32.81 -5.76
N SER A 20 -10.65 31.60 -6.11
CA SER A 20 -12.05 31.33 -6.44
C SER A 20 -12.98 31.57 -5.24
N PHE A 21 -12.57 31.17 -4.06
CA PHE A 21 -13.30 31.41 -2.82
C PHE A 21 -13.37 32.89 -2.47
N ARG A 22 -12.26 33.63 -2.62
CA ARG A 22 -12.20 35.08 -2.42
C ARG A 22 -13.11 35.82 -3.39
N ASP A 23 -13.13 35.44 -4.66
CA ASP A 23 -14.00 36.10 -5.65
C ASP A 23 -15.47 35.78 -5.39
N TRP A 24 -15.80 34.59 -4.93
CA TRP A 24 -17.14 34.24 -4.46
C TRP A 24 -17.54 35.11 -3.26
N LEU A 25 -16.68 35.28 -2.24
CA LEU A 25 -16.92 36.12 -1.07
C LEU A 25 -17.23 37.55 -1.43
N LYS A 26 -16.49 38.15 -2.39
CA LYS A 26 -16.74 39.53 -2.85
C LYS A 26 -18.14 39.74 -3.41
N GLY A 27 -18.79 38.69 -3.89
CA GLY A 27 -20.17 38.73 -4.37
C GLY A 27 -21.22 38.54 -3.29
N GLN A 28 -20.82 38.22 -2.04
CA GLN A 28 -21.75 37.91 -0.94
C GLN A 28 -22.15 39.20 -0.17
N PRO A 29 -23.30 39.16 0.55
CA PRO A 29 -23.64 40.20 1.51
C PRO A 29 -22.57 40.28 2.62
N PRO A 30 -22.40 41.47 3.26
CA PRO A 30 -21.40 41.66 4.30
C PRO A 30 -21.50 40.68 5.47
N GLU A 31 -22.69 40.25 5.82
CA GLU A 31 -22.95 39.29 6.88
C GLU A 31 -22.38 37.90 6.53
N GLU A 32 -22.55 37.48 5.28
CA GLU A 32 -21.98 36.20 4.80
C GLU A 32 -20.46 36.27 4.71
N ILE A 33 -19.90 37.44 4.33
CA ILE A 33 -18.43 37.62 4.32
C ILE A 33 -17.87 37.43 5.74
N LEU A 34 -18.54 37.98 6.76
CA LEU A 34 -18.11 37.83 8.15
C LEU A 34 -18.22 36.39 8.66
N ASN A 35 -19.27 35.67 8.24
CA ASN A 35 -19.44 34.26 8.60
C ASN A 35 -18.29 33.38 8.06
N HIS A 36 -17.71 33.76 6.92
CA HIS A 36 -16.62 33.02 6.30
C HIS A 36 -15.22 33.63 6.55
N ALA A 37 -15.13 34.71 7.36
CA ALA A 37 -13.84 35.38 7.60
C ALA A 37 -12.81 34.44 8.25
N TYR A 38 -13.23 33.59 9.17
CA TYR A 38 -12.36 32.59 9.81
C TYR A 38 -11.88 31.56 8.80
N GLU A 39 -12.76 30.99 8.00
CA GLU A 39 -12.41 30.07 6.92
C GLU A 39 -11.40 30.69 5.96
N TYR A 40 -11.64 31.93 5.52
CA TYR A 40 -10.74 32.65 4.63
C TYR A 40 -9.34 32.76 5.25
N THR A 41 -9.24 33.17 6.52
CA THR A 41 -7.96 33.35 7.21
C THR A 41 -7.21 32.03 7.35
N ILE A 42 -7.88 30.96 7.76
CA ILE A 42 -7.23 29.64 7.92
C ILE A 42 -6.77 29.08 6.58
N ARG A 43 -7.52 29.27 5.51
CA ARG A 43 -7.08 28.88 4.15
C ARG A 43 -5.81 29.63 3.71
N GLU A 44 -5.69 30.93 4.04
CA GLU A 44 -4.44 31.68 3.83
C GLU A 44 -3.28 31.11 4.66
N ASP A 45 -3.52 30.73 5.92
CA ASP A 45 -2.52 30.12 6.79
C ASP A 45 -2.06 28.75 6.27
N ILE A 46 -2.96 27.95 5.69
CA ILE A 46 -2.62 26.68 5.05
C ILE A 46 -1.69 26.91 3.85
N LEU A 47 -1.98 27.90 3.01
CA LEU A 47 -1.13 28.28 1.88
C LEU A 47 0.24 28.77 2.36
N LEU A 48 0.26 29.62 3.38
CA LEU A 48 1.49 30.13 3.98
C LEU A 48 2.36 28.99 4.55
N SER A 49 1.72 27.96 5.12
CA SER A 49 2.42 26.75 5.61
C SER A 49 3.20 26.04 4.51
N LEU A 50 2.67 25.96 3.30
CA LEU A 50 3.33 25.35 2.14
C LEU A 50 4.50 26.20 1.58
N GLU A 51 4.61 27.48 1.95
CA GLU A 51 5.76 28.31 1.58
C GLU A 51 7.01 27.99 2.44
N TYR A 52 6.82 27.42 3.62
CA TYR A 52 7.90 27.15 4.57
C TYR A 52 8.23 25.67 4.70
N HIS A 53 7.38 24.78 4.19
CA HIS A 53 7.51 23.33 4.36
C HIS A 53 7.15 22.59 3.07
N ASP A 54 7.93 21.57 2.75
CA ASP A 54 7.68 20.69 1.61
C ASP A 54 7.09 19.35 2.07
N LEU A 55 6.03 18.94 1.40
CA LEU A 55 5.50 17.57 1.48
C LEU A 55 6.34 16.62 0.61
N SER A 56 6.32 15.34 0.93
CA SER A 56 6.88 14.31 0.05
C SER A 56 6.11 14.19 -1.26
N ASP A 57 6.74 13.68 -2.32
CA ASP A 57 6.09 13.46 -3.62
C ASP A 57 4.78 12.65 -3.50
N ALA A 58 4.77 11.62 -2.63
CA ALA A 58 3.60 10.79 -2.44
C ALA A 58 2.44 11.57 -1.79
N GLN A 59 2.72 12.39 -0.77
CA GLN A 59 1.72 13.24 -0.10
C GLN A 59 1.19 14.31 -1.04
N THR A 60 2.08 14.98 -1.77
CA THR A 60 1.71 16.01 -2.74
C THR A 60 0.80 15.45 -3.84
N ASN A 61 1.17 14.29 -4.42
CA ASN A 61 0.35 13.64 -5.44
C ASN A 61 -1.02 13.20 -4.87
N ALA A 62 -1.06 12.70 -3.64
CA ALA A 62 -2.31 12.32 -2.98
C ALA A 62 -3.26 13.52 -2.82
N LEU A 63 -2.74 14.68 -2.36
CA LEU A 63 -3.55 15.90 -2.26
C LEU A 63 -3.95 16.44 -3.65
N MET A 64 -3.11 16.27 -4.66
CA MET A 64 -3.43 16.67 -6.03
C MET A 64 -4.60 15.89 -6.65
N GLU A 65 -4.92 14.69 -6.17
CA GLU A 65 -6.09 13.91 -6.61
C GLU A 65 -7.42 14.49 -6.09
N SER A 66 -7.41 15.21 -4.96
CA SER A 66 -8.61 15.88 -4.47
C SER A 66 -9.04 16.99 -5.45
N PRO A 67 -10.33 17.15 -5.76
CA PRO A 67 -10.83 18.29 -6.54
C PRO A 67 -10.66 19.62 -5.80
N SER A 68 -10.67 19.62 -4.45
CA SER A 68 -10.59 20.80 -3.59
C SER A 68 -9.69 20.55 -2.38
N PRO A 69 -8.37 20.40 -2.59
CA PRO A 69 -7.45 20.02 -1.50
C PRO A 69 -7.39 21.05 -0.37
N LEU A 70 -7.50 22.33 -0.66
CA LEU A 70 -7.50 23.40 0.34
C LEU A 70 -8.74 23.31 1.25
N ALA A 71 -9.92 23.13 0.69
CA ALA A 71 -11.15 22.97 1.45
C ALA A 71 -11.15 21.68 2.28
N ASP A 72 -10.55 20.59 1.79
CA ASP A 72 -10.43 19.35 2.52
C ASP A 72 -9.55 19.50 3.77
N VAL A 73 -8.40 20.14 3.64
CA VAL A 73 -7.49 20.42 4.77
C VAL A 73 -8.16 21.35 5.77
N PHE A 74 -8.84 22.42 5.31
CA PHE A 74 -9.59 23.30 6.19
C PHE A 74 -10.65 22.54 7.00
N ARG A 75 -11.41 21.67 6.35
CA ARG A 75 -12.45 20.85 7.03
C ARG A 75 -11.88 19.94 8.10
N ASP A 76 -10.67 19.43 7.90
CA ASP A 76 -10.00 18.60 8.91
C ASP A 76 -9.45 19.48 10.05
N PHE A 77 -8.92 20.66 9.73
CA PHE A 77 -8.45 21.63 10.72
C PHE A 77 -9.60 22.16 11.61
N GLU A 78 -10.79 22.43 11.05
CA GLU A 78 -11.95 22.92 11.79
C GLU A 78 -12.39 22.00 12.94
N LYS A 79 -12.04 20.71 12.87
CA LYS A 79 -12.33 19.71 13.91
C LYS A 79 -11.37 19.79 15.10
N LEU A 80 -10.31 20.57 15.00
CA LEU A 80 -9.27 20.65 16.02
C LEU A 80 -9.36 21.95 16.81
N GLU A 81 -9.18 21.84 18.13
CA GLU A 81 -9.10 23.00 19.03
C GLU A 81 -7.70 23.57 19.06
N THR A 82 -7.31 24.37 18.07
CA THR A 82 -5.99 24.97 18.08
C THR A 82 -5.85 26.19 17.19
N ASN A 83 -4.83 26.99 17.51
CA ASN A 83 -4.51 28.25 16.85
C ASN A 83 -3.07 28.29 16.29
N HIS A 84 -2.42 27.12 16.15
CA HIS A 84 -1.00 27.07 15.78
C HIS A 84 -0.76 26.59 14.35
N MET A 85 0.17 27.23 13.64
CA MET A 85 0.64 26.82 12.31
C MET A 85 1.13 25.37 12.27
N GLU A 86 1.75 24.89 13.37
CA GLU A 86 2.13 23.49 13.50
C GLU A 86 0.94 22.53 13.36
N THR A 87 -0.22 22.92 13.89
CA THR A 87 -1.43 22.11 13.75
C THR A 87 -2.00 22.17 12.34
N VAL A 88 -1.88 23.28 11.65
CA VAL A 88 -2.24 23.39 10.22
C VAL A 88 -1.37 22.42 9.42
N TRP A 89 -0.08 22.39 9.72
CA TRP A 89 0.85 21.45 9.08
C TRP A 89 0.52 19.99 9.38
N ASP A 90 0.26 19.66 10.64
CA ASP A 90 -0.15 18.32 11.05
C ASP A 90 -1.45 17.88 10.32
N CYS A 91 -2.37 18.80 10.07
CA CYS A 91 -3.58 18.53 9.29
C CYS A 91 -3.26 18.21 7.83
N LEU A 92 -2.32 18.93 7.22
CA LEU A 92 -1.85 18.66 5.85
C LEU A 92 -1.27 17.26 5.74
N GLU A 93 -0.31 16.93 6.63
CA GLU A 93 0.33 15.62 6.65
C GLU A 93 -0.67 14.50 6.93
N ASN A 94 -1.49 14.65 7.96
CA ASN A 94 -2.49 13.65 8.33
C ASN A 94 -3.50 13.40 7.19
N ARG A 95 -3.90 14.46 6.47
CA ARG A 95 -4.81 14.29 5.33
C ARG A 95 -4.15 13.57 4.17
N ALA A 96 -2.91 13.94 3.85
CA ALA A 96 -2.14 13.26 2.81
C ALA A 96 -1.91 11.78 3.16
N ASP A 97 -1.52 11.49 4.40
CA ASP A 97 -1.30 10.12 4.87
C ASP A 97 -2.59 9.29 4.86
N ALA A 98 -3.73 9.89 5.23
CA ALA A 98 -5.02 9.22 5.15
C ALA A 98 -5.38 8.83 3.70
N ILE A 99 -5.16 9.73 2.72
CA ILE A 99 -5.37 9.43 1.31
C ILE A 99 -4.43 8.33 0.83
N LEU A 100 -3.15 8.41 1.19
CA LEU A 100 -2.16 7.38 0.85
C LEU A 100 -2.54 6.01 1.42
N GLU A 101 -3.03 5.95 2.65
CA GLU A 101 -3.46 4.68 3.25
C GLU A 101 -4.72 4.12 2.58
N ASP A 102 -5.66 4.98 2.18
CA ASP A 102 -6.83 4.57 1.41
C ASP A 102 -6.42 4.01 0.03
N GLN A 103 -5.46 4.65 -0.65
CA GLN A 103 -4.90 4.17 -1.92
C GLN A 103 -4.18 2.83 -1.75
N ARG A 104 -3.33 2.68 -0.72
CA ARG A 104 -2.67 1.41 -0.40
C ARG A 104 -3.68 0.31 -0.11
N ARG A 105 -4.74 0.63 0.63
CA ARG A 105 -5.83 -0.31 0.92
C ARG A 105 -6.52 -0.73 -0.37
N ALA A 106 -6.88 0.19 -1.25
CA ALA A 106 -7.50 -0.12 -2.53
C ALA A 106 -6.62 -1.02 -3.40
N LEU A 107 -5.30 -0.77 -3.46
CA LEU A 107 -4.34 -1.62 -4.18
C LEU A 107 -4.25 -3.03 -3.58
N ARG A 108 -4.27 -3.14 -2.24
CA ARG A 108 -4.22 -4.42 -1.53
C ARG A 108 -5.51 -5.23 -1.69
N GLU A 109 -6.66 -4.56 -1.67
CA GLU A 109 -7.99 -5.17 -1.82
C GLU A 109 -8.35 -5.49 -3.27
N THR A 110 -7.67 -4.88 -4.25
CA THR A 110 -7.84 -5.23 -5.66
C THR A 110 -7.50 -6.71 -5.87
N PRO A 111 -8.43 -7.58 -6.30
CA PRO A 111 -8.14 -8.99 -6.47
C PRO A 111 -7.09 -9.23 -7.56
N LEU A 112 -6.27 -10.26 -7.37
CA LEU A 112 -5.36 -10.72 -8.42
C LEU A 112 -6.17 -11.42 -9.50
N TYR A 113 -6.18 -10.88 -10.72
CA TYR A 113 -6.79 -11.51 -11.87
C TYR A 113 -5.75 -12.35 -12.62
N THR A 114 -5.97 -13.65 -12.71
CA THR A 114 -4.97 -14.61 -13.20
C THR A 114 -5.22 -15.11 -14.62
N GLN A 115 -6.39 -14.78 -15.22
CA GLN A 115 -6.70 -15.18 -16.58
C GLN A 115 -6.17 -14.16 -17.60
N SER A 116 -6.17 -14.54 -18.90
CA SER A 116 -5.72 -13.67 -19.97
C SER A 116 -6.68 -12.50 -20.25
N GLY A 117 -6.19 -11.44 -20.88
CA GLY A 117 -7.02 -10.34 -21.33
C GLY A 117 -8.08 -10.75 -22.35
N THR A 118 -7.79 -11.76 -23.19
CA THR A 118 -8.76 -12.35 -24.14
C THR A 118 -9.90 -13.03 -23.38
N TYR A 119 -9.57 -13.83 -22.37
CA TYR A 119 -10.58 -14.46 -21.51
C TYR A 119 -11.46 -13.41 -20.83
N ALA A 120 -10.86 -12.37 -20.27
CA ALA A 120 -11.59 -11.28 -19.62
C ALA A 120 -12.54 -10.55 -20.57
N TYR A 121 -12.13 -10.37 -21.83
CA TYR A 121 -12.99 -9.78 -22.86
C TYR A 121 -14.20 -10.66 -23.16
N GLU A 122 -13.99 -11.96 -23.36
CA GLU A 122 -15.05 -12.92 -23.69
C GLU A 122 -16.07 -13.10 -22.56
N HIS A 123 -15.65 -12.89 -21.28
CA HIS A 123 -16.50 -13.06 -20.10
C HIS A 123 -17.03 -11.75 -19.52
N GLY A 124 -16.72 -10.59 -20.13
CA GLY A 124 -17.17 -9.29 -19.62
C GLY A 124 -16.46 -8.80 -18.36
N GLU A 125 -15.24 -9.31 -18.08
CA GLU A 125 -14.43 -9.06 -16.88
C GLU A 125 -13.26 -8.09 -17.14
N LEU A 126 -13.30 -7.31 -18.22
CA LEU A 126 -12.22 -6.41 -18.63
C LEU A 126 -11.85 -5.37 -17.57
N GLU A 127 -12.81 -4.86 -16.81
CA GLU A 127 -12.54 -3.88 -15.76
C GLU A 127 -11.71 -4.51 -14.63
N GLN A 128 -12.07 -5.72 -14.20
CA GLN A 128 -11.33 -6.48 -13.19
C GLN A 128 -9.91 -6.79 -13.67
N TYR A 129 -9.77 -7.22 -14.92
CA TYR A 129 -8.47 -7.46 -15.55
C TYR A 129 -7.61 -6.19 -15.57
N ARG A 130 -8.17 -5.05 -16.00
CA ARG A 130 -7.45 -3.76 -16.06
C ARG A 130 -7.02 -3.30 -14.69
N ALA A 131 -7.92 -3.30 -13.71
CA ALA A 131 -7.62 -2.92 -12.34
C ALA A 131 -6.50 -3.79 -11.74
N SER A 132 -6.59 -5.12 -11.94
CA SER A 132 -5.54 -6.03 -11.50
C SER A 132 -4.20 -5.78 -12.21
N ASN A 133 -4.22 -5.52 -13.52
CA ASN A 133 -3.01 -5.25 -14.29
C ASN A 133 -2.35 -3.93 -13.88
N GLU A 134 -3.12 -2.88 -13.62
CA GLU A 134 -2.61 -1.60 -13.08
C GLU A 134 -1.95 -1.81 -11.72
N ALA A 135 -2.59 -2.55 -10.82
CA ALA A 135 -2.02 -2.89 -9.53
C ALA A 135 -0.76 -3.78 -9.64
N ASN A 136 -0.70 -4.69 -10.63
CA ASN A 136 0.47 -5.50 -10.93
C ASN A 136 1.64 -4.63 -11.40
N MET A 137 1.39 -3.68 -12.31
CA MET A 137 2.40 -2.73 -12.79
C MET A 137 2.90 -1.80 -11.68
N ALA A 138 2.01 -1.36 -10.80
CA ALA A 138 2.37 -0.57 -9.62
C ALA A 138 3.23 -1.40 -8.65
N CYS A 139 2.87 -2.66 -8.38
CA CYS A 139 3.65 -3.58 -7.55
C CYS A 139 5.05 -3.83 -8.13
N LYS A 140 5.15 -4.08 -9.44
CA LYS A 140 6.45 -4.19 -10.14
C LYS A 140 7.33 -2.97 -9.87
N LYS A 141 6.81 -1.77 -10.12
CA LYS A 141 7.55 -0.51 -9.90
C LYS A 141 7.95 -0.33 -8.44
N ALA A 142 7.09 -0.71 -7.50
CA ALA A 142 7.40 -0.66 -6.08
C ALA A 142 8.54 -1.62 -5.70
N ILE A 143 8.58 -2.83 -6.26
CA ILE A 143 9.70 -3.75 -6.07
C ILE A 143 11.01 -3.14 -6.61
N GLU A 144 10.98 -2.55 -7.81
CA GLU A 144 12.14 -1.87 -8.41
C GLU A 144 12.62 -0.70 -7.55
N GLY A 145 11.68 0.11 -7.03
CA GLY A 145 11.96 1.19 -6.09
C GLY A 145 12.57 0.69 -4.79
N ALA A 146 11.93 -0.28 -4.14
CA ALA A 146 12.40 -0.84 -2.88
C ALA A 146 13.80 -1.47 -2.99
N ILE A 147 14.09 -2.18 -4.10
CA ILE A 147 15.45 -2.70 -4.35
C ILE A 147 16.46 -1.57 -4.46
N ARG A 148 16.15 -0.49 -5.17
CA ARG A 148 17.03 0.66 -5.34
C ARG A 148 17.25 1.41 -4.03
N ASP A 149 16.16 1.69 -3.31
CA ASP A 149 16.15 2.61 -2.17
C ASP A 149 16.73 1.95 -0.90
N HIS A 150 16.63 0.60 -0.79
CA HIS A 150 17.23 -0.19 0.28
C HIS A 150 18.59 -0.84 -0.08
N TYR A 151 19.16 -0.49 -1.24
CA TYR A 151 20.50 -0.94 -1.62
C TYR A 151 21.54 0.12 -1.26
N SER A 152 22.43 -0.17 -0.32
CA SER A 152 23.51 0.72 0.08
C SER A 152 24.74 -0.07 0.53
N GLY A 153 25.94 0.49 0.33
CA GLY A 153 27.18 -0.15 0.79
C GLY A 153 27.41 -1.57 0.28
N TYR A 154 26.97 -1.86 -0.95
CA TYR A 154 27.02 -3.20 -1.60
C TYR A 154 26.12 -4.25 -0.93
N CYS A 155 25.17 -3.84 -0.11
CA CYS A 155 24.22 -4.73 0.56
C CYS A 155 22.79 -4.27 0.34
N LEU A 156 21.87 -5.22 0.12
CA LEU A 156 20.42 -4.99 0.08
C LEU A 156 19.82 -5.29 1.45
N ASP A 157 19.17 -4.32 2.09
CA ASP A 157 18.26 -4.61 3.21
C ASP A 157 16.98 -5.24 2.68
N GLY A 158 17.07 -6.52 2.37
CA GLY A 158 15.96 -7.27 1.79
C GLY A 158 14.73 -7.33 2.70
N LYS A 159 14.91 -7.28 4.02
CA LYS A 159 13.79 -7.33 4.96
C LYS A 159 12.97 -6.04 4.94
N ALA A 160 13.63 -4.88 4.99
CA ALA A 160 12.96 -3.59 4.91
C ALA A 160 12.29 -3.40 3.53
N ALA A 161 13.01 -3.71 2.45
CA ALA A 161 12.50 -3.63 1.08
C ALA A 161 11.25 -4.51 0.86
N VAL A 162 11.25 -5.74 1.35
CA VAL A 162 10.10 -6.65 1.25
C VAL A 162 8.93 -6.17 2.09
N ALA A 163 9.17 -5.69 3.32
CA ALA A 163 8.12 -5.20 4.19
C ALA A 163 7.36 -4.01 3.57
N GLU A 164 8.06 -3.08 2.94
CA GLU A 164 7.48 -1.94 2.24
C GLU A 164 6.51 -2.39 1.14
N VAL A 165 6.96 -3.28 0.25
CA VAL A 165 6.14 -3.75 -0.88
C VAL A 165 4.96 -4.59 -0.41
N VAL A 166 5.18 -5.53 0.52
CA VAL A 166 4.12 -6.42 1.01
C VAL A 166 3.05 -5.66 1.80
N ASN A 167 3.42 -4.63 2.56
CA ASN A 167 2.45 -3.79 3.27
C ASN A 167 1.53 -3.03 2.31
N THR A 168 2.04 -2.64 1.14
CA THR A 168 1.27 -1.90 0.13
C THR A 168 0.42 -2.82 -0.76
N PHE A 169 0.99 -3.89 -1.29
CA PHE A 169 0.36 -4.69 -2.35
C PHE A 169 -0.14 -6.06 -1.88
N GLY A 170 0.18 -6.44 -0.67
CA GLY A 170 -0.11 -7.76 -0.13
C GLY A 170 0.87 -8.85 -0.61
N GLN A 171 0.85 -9.96 0.11
CA GLN A 171 1.77 -11.08 -0.14
C GLN A 171 1.49 -11.78 -1.47
N GLU A 172 0.22 -11.97 -1.82
CA GLU A 172 -0.18 -12.73 -3.01
C GLU A 172 0.27 -12.07 -4.31
N ARG A 173 0.02 -10.77 -4.45
CA ARG A 173 0.42 -10.00 -5.63
C ARG A 173 1.94 -9.90 -5.75
N THR A 174 2.63 -9.61 -4.66
CA THR A 174 4.10 -9.59 -4.63
C THR A 174 4.68 -10.93 -5.07
N MET A 175 4.14 -12.03 -4.54
CA MET A 175 4.54 -13.39 -4.91
C MET A 175 4.32 -13.66 -6.40
N TYR A 176 3.18 -13.25 -6.96
CA TYR A 176 2.86 -13.41 -8.38
C TYR A 176 3.88 -12.70 -9.28
N ILE A 177 4.19 -11.41 -8.99
CA ILE A 177 5.14 -10.62 -9.77
C ILE A 177 6.56 -11.21 -9.70
N LEU A 178 7.01 -11.60 -8.50
CA LEU A 178 8.34 -12.20 -8.32
C LEU A 178 8.45 -13.56 -9.03
N ALA A 179 7.44 -14.41 -8.89
CA ALA A 179 7.44 -15.71 -9.56
C ALA A 179 7.39 -15.56 -11.09
N ASN A 180 6.63 -14.60 -11.60
CA ASN A 180 6.64 -14.27 -13.03
C ASN A 180 8.02 -13.84 -13.48
N THR A 181 8.65 -12.90 -12.78
CA THR A 181 10.00 -12.40 -13.11
C THR A 181 11.02 -13.52 -13.17
N VAL A 182 11.10 -14.36 -12.13
CA VAL A 182 12.06 -15.48 -12.10
C VAL A 182 11.80 -16.51 -13.20
N ARG A 183 10.53 -16.74 -13.59
CA ARG A 183 10.20 -17.66 -14.69
C ARG A 183 10.58 -17.12 -16.07
N GLN A 184 10.32 -15.83 -16.30
CA GLN A 184 10.63 -15.18 -17.57
C GLN A 184 12.16 -15.04 -17.77
N GLU A 185 12.91 -14.94 -16.67
CA GLU A 185 14.38 -14.84 -16.67
C GLU A 185 15.08 -16.14 -16.21
N ASP A 186 14.43 -17.32 -16.34
CA ASP A 186 15.01 -18.62 -15.94
C ASP A 186 16.33 -18.97 -16.65
N TRP A 187 16.61 -18.32 -17.77
CA TRP A 187 17.86 -18.43 -18.51
C TRP A 187 19.05 -17.71 -17.84
N ASP A 188 18.80 -16.77 -16.90
CA ASP A 188 19.84 -15.98 -16.24
C ASP A 188 20.38 -16.71 -15.02
N ASP A 189 21.66 -17.12 -15.08
CA ASP A 189 22.31 -17.89 -14.01
C ASP A 189 22.52 -17.12 -12.69
N ARG A 190 22.22 -15.81 -12.68
CA ARG A 190 22.25 -14.99 -11.46
C ARG A 190 21.05 -15.28 -10.53
N PHE A 191 19.98 -15.91 -11.04
CA PHE A 191 18.94 -16.44 -10.18
C PHE A 191 19.34 -17.78 -9.58
N SER A 192 19.22 -17.89 -8.26
CA SER A 192 19.54 -19.11 -7.53
C SER A 192 18.58 -20.25 -7.94
N ARG A 193 19.11 -21.48 -7.93
CA ARG A 193 18.29 -22.68 -8.20
C ARG A 193 17.08 -22.77 -7.26
N SER A 194 17.27 -22.43 -5.98
CA SER A 194 16.21 -22.43 -4.98
C SER A 194 15.05 -21.49 -5.35
N ASN A 195 15.35 -20.29 -5.89
CA ASN A 195 14.33 -19.33 -6.30
C ASN A 195 13.65 -19.74 -7.61
N ARG A 196 14.39 -20.32 -8.55
CA ARG A 196 13.81 -20.90 -9.77
C ARG A 196 12.84 -22.06 -9.44
N ASP A 197 13.24 -22.96 -8.55
CA ASP A 197 12.38 -24.07 -8.14
C ASP A 197 11.13 -23.58 -7.39
N TRP A 198 11.29 -22.59 -6.51
CA TRP A 198 10.16 -21.94 -5.85
C TRP A 198 9.21 -21.27 -6.85
N ALA A 199 9.71 -20.51 -7.80
CA ALA A 199 8.87 -19.82 -8.77
C ALA A 199 8.00 -20.79 -9.59
N LYS A 200 8.49 -22.02 -9.85
CA LYS A 200 7.74 -23.08 -10.54
C LYS A 200 6.55 -23.60 -9.71
N THR A 201 6.56 -23.43 -8.40
CA THR A 201 5.43 -23.86 -7.53
C THR A 201 4.28 -22.86 -7.52
N ILE A 202 4.52 -21.60 -7.93
CA ILE A 202 3.51 -20.57 -7.93
C ILE A 202 2.73 -20.59 -9.25
N PRO A 203 1.39 -20.64 -9.23
CA PRO A 203 0.60 -20.61 -10.46
C PRO A 203 0.67 -19.21 -11.13
N VAL A 204 1.39 -19.14 -12.24
CA VAL A 204 1.41 -17.97 -13.13
C VAL A 204 0.92 -18.43 -14.49
N HIS A 205 -0.28 -18.00 -14.87
CA HIS A 205 -0.88 -18.32 -16.15
C HIS A 205 -0.32 -17.40 -17.24
N LYS A 206 -0.18 -17.92 -18.46
CA LYS A 206 0.19 -17.10 -19.61
C LYS A 206 -0.92 -16.10 -19.93
N ASN A 207 -0.55 -14.84 -20.08
CA ASN A 207 -1.46 -13.77 -20.46
C ASN A 207 -1.31 -13.48 -21.96
N LEU A 208 -1.78 -14.39 -22.79
CA LEU A 208 -1.64 -14.30 -24.24
C LEU A 208 -2.54 -13.21 -24.80
N ASP A 209 -1.97 -12.36 -25.65
CA ASP A 209 -2.72 -11.40 -26.45
C ASP A 209 -3.28 -12.02 -27.74
N ALA A 210 -3.92 -11.20 -28.58
CA ALA A 210 -4.51 -11.64 -29.85
C ALA A 210 -3.48 -12.17 -30.87
N TRP A 211 -2.20 -11.85 -30.67
CA TRP A 211 -1.10 -12.33 -31.51
C TRP A 211 -0.33 -13.50 -30.90
N GLY A 212 -0.76 -13.98 -29.72
CA GLY A 212 -0.14 -15.10 -29.04
C GLY A 212 1.11 -14.73 -28.21
N GLU A 213 1.37 -13.44 -28.01
CA GLU A 213 2.47 -12.97 -27.15
C GLU A 213 2.06 -12.92 -25.69
N ASP A 214 2.96 -13.34 -24.79
CA ASP A 214 2.70 -13.33 -23.37
C ASP A 214 2.92 -11.93 -22.77
N ARG A 215 1.84 -11.25 -22.45
CA ARG A 215 1.84 -9.91 -21.83
C ARG A 215 2.49 -9.85 -20.46
N ASN A 216 2.72 -10.99 -19.81
CA ASN A 216 3.43 -11.06 -18.53
C ASN A 216 4.89 -10.60 -18.64
N VAL A 217 5.46 -10.48 -19.84
CA VAL A 217 6.79 -9.88 -20.05
C VAL A 217 6.87 -8.43 -19.56
N TYR A 218 5.76 -7.69 -19.58
CA TYR A 218 5.71 -6.31 -19.06
C TYR A 218 5.74 -6.24 -17.52
N LEU A 219 5.50 -7.36 -16.85
CA LEU A 219 5.51 -7.48 -15.38
C LEU A 219 6.87 -7.94 -14.83
N ILE A 220 7.89 -8.12 -15.68
CA ILE A 220 9.25 -8.46 -15.24
C ILE A 220 9.84 -7.28 -14.47
N VAL A 221 10.37 -7.55 -13.28
CA VAL A 221 11.06 -6.56 -12.44
C VAL A 221 12.36 -6.14 -13.14
N ASN A 222 12.46 -4.88 -13.54
CA ASN A 222 13.59 -4.33 -14.25
C ASN A 222 14.67 -3.83 -13.26
N SER A 223 15.34 -4.76 -12.59
CA SER A 223 16.45 -4.52 -11.67
C SER A 223 17.59 -5.49 -11.97
N HIS A 224 18.77 -5.26 -11.35
CA HIS A 224 19.87 -6.20 -11.50
C HIS A 224 19.45 -7.60 -11.01
N PRO A 225 19.53 -8.67 -11.84
CA PRO A 225 18.99 -9.99 -11.51
C PRO A 225 19.48 -10.58 -10.18
N GLY A 226 20.74 -10.35 -9.81
CA GLY A 226 21.27 -10.77 -8.50
C GLY A 226 20.62 -10.05 -7.31
N LEU A 227 20.25 -8.76 -7.47
CA LEU A 227 19.51 -8.02 -6.42
C LEU A 227 18.05 -8.50 -6.35
N THR A 228 17.45 -8.78 -7.50
CA THR A 228 16.11 -9.39 -7.57
C THR A 228 16.12 -10.76 -6.90
N ASP A 229 17.14 -11.58 -7.12
CA ASP A 229 17.28 -12.89 -6.46
C ASP A 229 17.37 -12.77 -4.93
N LEU A 230 18.14 -11.77 -4.43
CA LEU A 230 18.21 -11.48 -3.00
C LEU A 230 16.86 -11.02 -2.44
N PHE A 231 16.13 -10.17 -3.16
CA PHE A 231 14.79 -9.73 -2.77
C PHE A 231 13.82 -10.92 -2.71
N VAL A 232 13.83 -11.82 -3.70
CA VAL A 232 13.02 -13.04 -3.72
C VAL A 232 13.34 -13.93 -2.51
N SER A 233 14.63 -14.09 -2.18
CA SER A 233 15.06 -14.86 -1.03
C SER A 233 14.52 -14.28 0.28
N ALA A 234 14.66 -12.97 0.49
CA ALA A 234 14.14 -12.26 1.65
C ALA A 234 12.59 -12.36 1.75
N PHE A 235 11.90 -12.23 0.62
CA PHE A 235 10.43 -12.40 0.56
C PHE A 235 9.99 -13.79 1.01
N ARG A 236 10.67 -14.84 0.54
CA ARG A 236 10.38 -16.23 0.92
C ARG A 236 10.62 -16.48 2.40
N GLU A 237 11.70 -15.93 2.96
CA GLU A 237 12.00 -16.04 4.39
C GLU A 237 10.91 -15.38 5.24
N GLU A 238 10.43 -14.20 4.85
CA GLU A 238 9.34 -13.52 5.57
C GLU A 238 8.03 -14.31 5.50
N CYS A 239 7.71 -14.89 4.34
CA CYS A 239 6.54 -15.75 4.19
C CYS A 239 6.60 -16.98 5.10
N CYS A 240 7.74 -17.64 5.19
CA CYS A 240 7.95 -18.79 6.08
C CYS A 240 7.78 -18.41 7.57
N GLN A 241 8.35 -17.26 7.99
CA GLN A 241 8.24 -16.80 9.39
C GLN A 241 6.78 -16.44 9.77
N LYS A 242 6.00 -15.88 8.85
CA LYS A 242 4.57 -15.59 9.09
C LYS A 242 3.76 -16.88 9.24
N GLN A 243 4.04 -17.91 8.44
CA GLN A 243 3.38 -19.21 8.57
C GLN A 243 3.71 -19.91 9.89
N GLU A 244 4.97 -19.89 10.33
CA GLU A 244 5.36 -20.46 11.62
C GLU A 244 4.72 -19.76 12.82
N LYS A 245 4.55 -18.42 12.75
CA LYS A 245 3.88 -17.65 13.79
C LYS A 245 2.37 -17.94 13.86
N SER A 246 1.74 -18.21 12.73
CA SER A 246 0.31 -18.55 12.65
C SER A 246 0.03 -19.97 13.15
N VAL A 247 1.00 -20.88 13.11
CA VAL A 247 0.88 -22.28 13.55
C VAL A 247 1.22 -22.46 15.03
N LYS A 248 1.88 -21.49 15.68
CA LYS A 248 2.16 -21.59 17.13
C LYS A 248 0.84 -21.44 17.91
N PRO A 249 0.44 -22.49 18.68
CA PRO A 249 -0.81 -22.44 19.44
C PRO A 249 -0.77 -21.25 20.41
N SER A 250 -1.86 -20.51 20.47
CA SER A 250 -2.05 -19.39 21.38
C SER A 250 -1.74 -19.82 22.83
N VAL A 251 -1.26 -18.87 23.65
CA VAL A 251 -1.08 -19.11 25.10
C VAL A 251 -2.41 -19.55 25.75
N LEU A 252 -3.53 -19.08 25.24
CA LEU A 252 -4.87 -19.53 25.63
C LEU A 252 -5.11 -21.03 25.34
N ASP A 253 -4.70 -21.56 24.19
CA ASP A 253 -4.81 -22.98 23.87
C ASP A 253 -3.92 -23.86 24.77
N LYS A 254 -2.74 -23.33 25.15
CA LYS A 254 -1.84 -24.02 26.09
C LYS A 254 -2.43 -24.05 27.50
N LEU A 255 -3.05 -22.95 27.96
CA LEU A 255 -3.73 -22.86 29.26
C LEU A 255 -4.98 -23.75 29.30
N GLN A 256 -5.79 -23.78 28.25
CA GLN A 256 -6.94 -24.69 28.16
C GLN A 256 -6.53 -26.16 28.17
N LYS A 257 -5.46 -26.52 27.47
CA LYS A 257 -4.92 -27.91 27.52
C LYS A 257 -4.30 -28.27 28.87
N GLN A 258 -3.75 -27.30 29.61
CA GLN A 258 -3.26 -27.56 30.99
C GLN A 258 -4.42 -27.68 31.99
N SER A 259 -5.47 -26.87 31.87
CA SER A 259 -6.66 -26.95 32.74
C SER A 259 -7.41 -28.27 32.53
N ALA A 260 -7.48 -28.79 31.29
CA ALA A 260 -8.10 -30.07 30.97
C ALA A 260 -7.29 -31.27 31.50
N ARG A 261 -5.96 -31.13 31.67
CA ARG A 261 -5.09 -32.17 32.26
C ARG A 261 -5.15 -32.21 33.79
N ASN A 262 -5.52 -31.09 34.43
CA ASN A 262 -5.56 -31.01 35.90
C ASN A 262 -6.96 -31.22 36.49
N SER A 263 -7.94 -31.70 35.73
CA SER A 263 -9.24 -32.08 36.26
C SER A 263 -9.10 -33.40 37.02
N PRO A 264 -9.41 -33.48 38.34
CA PRO A 264 -9.27 -34.69 39.10
C PRO A 264 -10.28 -35.75 38.61
N LYS A 265 -9.79 -36.94 38.28
CA LYS A 265 -10.63 -38.10 38.03
C LYS A 265 -11.34 -38.46 39.32
N ILE A 266 -12.63 -38.18 39.42
CA ILE A 266 -13.50 -38.67 40.51
C ILE A 266 -13.66 -40.17 40.25
N SER A 267 -12.98 -40.99 41.07
CA SER A 267 -13.15 -42.43 41.11
C SER A 267 -14.46 -42.73 41.84
N ALA A 268 -15.43 -43.24 41.10
CA ALA A 268 -16.67 -43.79 41.70
C ALA A 268 -16.33 -45.14 42.36
N ASN A 269 -16.18 -45.12 43.67
CA ASN A 269 -16.10 -46.34 44.49
C ASN A 269 -17.53 -46.85 44.71
N LYS A 270 -17.93 -47.89 43.99
CA LYS A 270 -19.15 -48.64 44.21
C LYS A 270 -18.90 -49.62 45.34
N LYS A 271 -19.36 -49.32 46.55
CA LYS A 271 -19.45 -50.29 47.63
C LYS A 271 -20.75 -51.08 47.48
N GLU A 272 -20.62 -52.30 47.06
CA GLU A 272 -21.62 -53.33 47.33
C GLU A 272 -21.71 -53.58 48.85
N MET A 273 -22.91 -53.50 49.39
CA MET A 273 -23.23 -54.16 50.63
C MET A 273 -24.46 -55.06 50.42
N SER A 274 -24.22 -56.33 50.42
CA SER A 274 -25.21 -57.38 50.60
C SER A 274 -25.66 -57.40 52.04
N ARG A 275 -26.94 -57.36 52.30
CA ARG A 275 -27.75 -58.23 53.12
C ARG A 275 -29.21 -57.82 53.18
#